data_38f97f590481604882cc511f32f4b4e9
#
_entry.id   38f97f590481604882cc511f32f4b4e9
#
_cell.length_a   1.000
_cell.length_b   1.000
_cell.length_c   1.000
_cell.angle_alpha   90.00
_cell.angle_beta   90.00
_cell.angle_gamma   90.00
#
_symmetry.space_group_name_H-M   'P 1'
#
loop_
_entity.id
_entity.type
_entity.pdbx_description
1 polymer ?
#
loop_
_entity_poly.entity_id
_entity_poly.type
_entity_poly.pdbx_seq_one_letter_code
_entity_poly.pdbx_strand_id
1 'polypeptide(L)'
;MIRKFNYTGRKKIKRGNVRVDILSDTEGRRFFNASVSLDDITLPSGAAVYFEAYHRVAYRRFDFGTVGCRRLPEDRYLNNFPESVVPLFRVKVVDRTSAHGRILAAVDKIRPESVDRKPMGSQSLLYVEYGDLGQRIWELDLDGDWPVLRLNRHAADIGLIASGDDRFMALVYPEILRQILFRVIVTDEHTDPDCDDDWPSLWLKHACILTGLPVPSSGDEEDRNEWIEKAVNAFCESNMIMERFNKAFQGAR
;
A
#
# COMPACT_ATOMS: atom_id res chain seq x y z
N MET A 1 -18.74 -12.54 -14.16
CA MET A 1 -17.34 -12.68 -14.57
C MET A 1 -16.97 -11.47 -15.43
N ILE A 2 -16.38 -10.42 -14.85
CA ILE A 2 -15.98 -9.21 -15.59
C ILE A 2 -14.61 -9.51 -16.22
N ARG A 3 -14.59 -9.71 -17.55
CA ARG A 3 -13.32 -9.85 -18.28
C ARG A 3 -12.70 -8.46 -18.47
N LYS A 4 -11.61 -8.16 -17.75
CA LYS A 4 -10.80 -6.96 -18.01
C LYS A 4 -10.08 -7.14 -19.35
N PHE A 5 -10.57 -6.46 -20.40
CA PHE A 5 -9.89 -6.44 -21.69
C PHE A 5 -8.79 -5.41 -21.70
N ASN A 6 -7.57 -5.82 -22.00
CA ASN A 6 -6.43 -4.91 -22.17
C ASN A 6 -6.47 -4.22 -23.54
N TYR A 7 -7.33 -3.21 -23.70
CA TYR A 7 -7.48 -2.45 -24.96
C TYR A 7 -6.23 -1.67 -25.36
N THR A 8 -5.29 -1.45 -24.43
CA THR A 8 -4.11 -0.63 -24.68
C THR A 8 -2.90 -1.43 -25.17
N GLY A 9 -2.94 -2.75 -25.09
CA GLY A 9 -1.82 -3.64 -25.41
C GLY A 9 -0.60 -3.42 -24.51
N ARG A 10 -0.76 -2.74 -23.36
CA ARG A 10 0.33 -2.48 -22.40
C ARG A 10 0.68 -3.77 -21.67
N LYS A 11 1.97 -4.07 -21.61
CA LYS A 11 2.47 -5.17 -20.79
C LYS A 11 2.50 -4.76 -19.33
N LYS A 12 2.27 -5.71 -18.44
CA LYS A 12 2.33 -5.48 -17.00
C LYS A 12 3.71 -5.85 -16.50
N ILE A 13 4.37 -4.95 -15.78
CA ILE A 13 5.59 -5.24 -15.03
C ILE A 13 5.15 -5.79 -13.68
N LYS A 14 5.71 -6.92 -13.25
CA LYS A 14 5.41 -7.49 -11.91
C LYS A 14 5.97 -6.57 -10.83
N ARG A 15 5.20 -6.34 -9.76
CA ARG A 15 5.67 -5.49 -8.64
C ARG A 15 6.94 -6.03 -7.99
N GLY A 16 7.07 -7.33 -7.82
CA GLY A 16 8.27 -7.96 -7.29
C GLY A 16 9.54 -7.72 -8.11
N ASN A 17 9.41 -7.27 -9.37
CA ASN A 17 10.54 -6.91 -10.22
C ASN A 17 10.99 -5.45 -10.01
N VAL A 18 10.33 -4.69 -9.15
CA VAL A 18 10.65 -3.28 -8.88
C VAL A 18 10.96 -3.12 -7.40
N ARG A 19 12.10 -2.53 -7.10
CA ARG A 19 12.51 -2.16 -5.75
C ARG A 19 12.74 -0.67 -5.69
N VAL A 20 12.28 -0.04 -4.63
CA VAL A 20 12.50 1.38 -4.34
C VAL A 20 12.82 1.53 -2.86
N ASP A 21 13.94 2.19 -2.54
CA ASP A 21 14.36 2.51 -1.18
C ASP A 21 14.44 4.03 -1.02
N ILE A 22 13.83 4.62 0.01
CA ILE A 22 14.00 6.02 0.37
C ILE A 22 15.10 6.12 1.41
N LEU A 23 16.05 7.02 1.15
CA LEU A 23 17.22 7.30 1.97
C LEU A 23 17.29 8.79 2.29
N SER A 24 18.08 9.15 3.28
CA SER A 24 18.41 10.56 3.59
C SER A 24 19.91 10.79 3.42
N ASP A 25 20.28 11.94 2.88
CA ASP A 25 21.68 12.36 2.83
C ASP A 25 22.13 12.97 4.16
N THR A 26 23.37 13.41 4.21
CA THR A 26 23.99 14.03 5.40
C THR A 26 23.35 15.35 5.81
N GLU A 27 22.59 15.99 4.92
CA GLU A 27 21.85 17.22 5.18
C GLU A 27 20.37 16.94 5.52
N GLY A 28 19.98 15.66 5.65
CA GLY A 28 18.61 15.23 5.94
C GLY A 28 17.66 15.28 4.75
N ARG A 29 18.14 15.60 3.52
CA ARG A 29 17.30 15.63 2.32
C ARG A 29 17.01 14.21 1.86
N ARG A 30 15.74 13.93 1.58
CA ARG A 30 15.31 12.60 1.14
C ARG A 30 15.57 12.41 -0.36
N PHE A 31 16.17 11.29 -0.70
CA PHE A 31 16.31 10.81 -2.06
C PHE A 31 15.96 9.32 -2.14
N PHE A 32 15.83 8.77 -3.34
CA PHE A 32 15.53 7.36 -3.48
C PHE A 32 16.53 6.62 -4.36
N ASN A 33 16.72 5.34 -4.07
CA ASN A 33 17.32 4.37 -4.97
C ASN A 33 16.22 3.48 -5.53
N ALA A 34 16.35 3.07 -6.79
CA ALA A 34 15.39 2.16 -7.38
C ALA A 34 16.06 1.24 -8.40
N SER A 35 15.49 0.06 -8.54
CA SER A 35 15.85 -0.91 -9.57
C SER A 35 14.60 -1.55 -10.17
N VAL A 36 14.69 -1.97 -11.42
CA VAL A 36 13.64 -2.72 -12.11
C VAL A 36 14.26 -3.84 -12.95
N SER A 37 13.77 -5.08 -12.79
CA SER A 37 14.03 -6.18 -13.74
C SER A 37 12.91 -6.19 -14.79
N LEU A 38 13.31 -6.24 -16.08
CA LEU A 38 12.41 -6.30 -17.23
C LEU A 38 12.65 -7.57 -18.06
N ASP A 39 13.37 -8.55 -17.50
CA ASP A 39 13.88 -9.72 -18.22
C ASP A 39 12.77 -10.70 -18.61
N ASP A 40 11.65 -10.67 -17.91
CA ASP A 40 10.46 -11.47 -18.20
C ASP A 40 9.53 -10.84 -19.24
N ILE A 41 9.89 -9.66 -19.76
CA ILE A 41 9.06 -8.91 -20.71
C ILE A 41 9.88 -8.52 -21.94
N THR A 42 9.46 -8.99 -23.11
CA THR A 42 10.09 -8.57 -24.38
C THR A 42 9.75 -7.11 -24.69
N LEU A 43 10.75 -6.22 -24.63
CA LEU A 43 10.63 -4.79 -24.87
C LEU A 43 11.76 -4.32 -25.82
N PRO A 44 11.52 -3.27 -26.63
CA PRO A 44 12.58 -2.67 -27.44
C PRO A 44 13.70 -2.10 -26.55
N SER A 45 14.96 -2.38 -26.88
CA SER A 45 16.12 -1.92 -26.08
C SER A 45 16.23 -0.39 -26.01
N GLY A 46 15.76 0.33 -27.02
CA GLY A 46 15.72 1.80 -27.06
C GLY A 46 14.53 2.45 -26.34
N ALA A 47 13.58 1.67 -25.85
CA ALA A 47 12.42 2.23 -25.13
C ALA A 47 12.86 2.86 -23.80
N ALA A 48 12.37 4.08 -23.52
CA ALA A 48 12.75 4.84 -22.34
C ALA A 48 12.10 4.28 -21.07
N VAL A 49 12.85 4.26 -19.96
CA VAL A 49 12.37 3.82 -18.65
C VAL A 49 12.24 5.02 -17.73
N TYR A 50 11.05 5.22 -17.18
CA TYR A 50 10.76 6.30 -16.25
C TYR A 50 10.29 5.73 -14.91
N PHE A 51 10.84 6.27 -13.82
CA PHE A 51 10.22 6.20 -12.49
C PHE A 51 9.50 7.50 -12.22
N GLU A 52 8.32 7.41 -11.67
CA GLU A 52 7.51 8.56 -11.28
C GLU A 52 7.14 8.41 -9.82
N ALA A 53 7.58 9.36 -8.98
CA ALA A 53 7.10 9.49 -7.62
C ALA A 53 5.83 10.35 -7.62
N TYR A 54 4.83 9.98 -6.85
CA TYR A 54 3.59 10.75 -6.75
C TYR A 54 2.91 10.59 -5.39
N HIS A 55 2.20 11.64 -5.00
CA HIS A 55 1.29 11.63 -3.85
C HIS A 55 0.20 12.67 -4.11
N ARG A 56 -1.06 12.23 -4.20
CA ARG A 56 -2.20 13.08 -4.57
C ARG A 56 -1.91 13.85 -5.88
N VAL A 57 -1.82 15.20 -5.79
CA VAL A 57 -1.52 16.08 -6.93
C VAL A 57 -0.03 16.30 -7.16
N ALA A 58 0.82 16.01 -6.17
CA ALA A 58 2.26 16.15 -6.29
C ALA A 58 2.82 15.01 -7.13
N TYR A 59 3.69 15.36 -8.10
CA TYR A 59 4.23 14.42 -9.06
C TYR A 59 5.62 14.83 -9.51
N ARG A 60 6.53 13.85 -9.63
CA ARG A 60 7.86 14.05 -10.21
C ARG A 60 8.30 12.82 -11.01
N ARG A 61 8.81 13.04 -12.25
CA ARG A 61 9.35 12.00 -13.14
C ARG A 61 10.86 12.01 -13.14
N PHE A 62 11.44 10.81 -13.17
CA PHE A 62 12.87 10.56 -13.22
C PHE A 62 13.20 9.67 -14.41
N ASP A 63 14.21 10.06 -15.19
CA ASP A 63 14.67 9.32 -16.38
C ASP A 63 15.73 8.28 -15.97
N PHE A 64 15.39 7.01 -16.12
CA PHE A 64 16.27 5.87 -15.84
C PHE A 64 16.96 5.32 -17.08
N GLY A 65 17.04 6.09 -18.17
CA GLY A 65 17.64 5.69 -19.42
C GLY A 65 16.72 4.83 -20.28
N THR A 66 17.25 3.77 -20.86
CA THR A 66 16.50 2.88 -21.75
C THR A 66 16.49 1.43 -21.23
N VAL A 67 15.64 0.60 -21.79
CA VAL A 67 15.57 -0.85 -21.46
C VAL A 67 16.95 -1.51 -21.62
N GLY A 68 17.68 -1.20 -22.68
CA GLY A 68 19.02 -1.74 -22.95
C GLY A 68 20.17 -1.06 -22.19
N CYS A 69 19.95 0.13 -21.64
CA CYS A 69 20.97 0.90 -20.91
C CYS A 69 20.29 1.68 -19.78
N ARG A 70 20.01 1.00 -18.68
CA ARG A 70 19.40 1.60 -17.48
C ARG A 70 20.47 2.28 -16.64
N ARG A 71 20.15 3.48 -16.15
CA ARG A 71 21.05 4.25 -15.28
C ARG A 71 20.23 5.00 -14.24
N LEU A 72 20.75 5.07 -13.03
CA LEU A 72 20.18 5.91 -11.96
C LEU A 72 20.44 7.39 -12.33
N PRO A 73 19.40 8.25 -12.30
CA PRO A 73 19.61 9.69 -12.49
C PRO A 73 20.37 10.29 -11.29
N GLU A 74 21.18 11.32 -11.54
CA GLU A 74 21.93 12.02 -10.49
C GLU A 74 20.99 12.71 -9.49
N ASP A 75 19.98 13.43 -9.99
CA ASP A 75 18.97 14.07 -9.17
C ASP A 75 17.79 13.13 -8.93
N ARG A 76 17.78 12.55 -7.74
CA ARG A 76 16.74 11.63 -7.22
C ARG A 76 16.09 12.14 -5.94
N TYR A 77 16.23 13.42 -5.65
CA TYR A 77 15.68 14.03 -4.44
C TYR A 77 14.16 14.12 -4.50
N LEU A 78 13.52 13.94 -3.35
CA LEU A 78 12.07 13.98 -3.18
C LEU A 78 11.57 15.33 -2.63
N ASN A 79 12.24 16.42 -2.99
CA ASN A 79 11.96 17.78 -2.47
C ASN A 79 10.54 18.29 -2.75
N ASN A 80 9.84 17.67 -3.71
CA ASN A 80 8.46 18.02 -4.06
C ASN A 80 7.41 17.43 -3.11
N PHE A 81 7.86 16.62 -2.15
CA PHE A 81 6.98 15.91 -1.22
C PHE A 81 7.29 16.33 0.22
N PRO A 82 6.26 16.64 1.04
CA PRO A 82 6.45 16.91 2.46
C PRO A 82 7.20 15.76 3.16
N GLU A 83 8.00 16.07 4.19
CA GLU A 83 8.78 15.04 4.91
C GLU A 83 7.91 13.95 5.54
N SER A 84 6.72 14.33 5.99
CA SER A 84 5.74 13.41 6.59
C SER A 84 5.06 12.47 5.60
N VAL A 85 5.34 12.63 4.30
CA VAL A 85 4.67 11.87 3.23
C VAL A 85 5.65 10.90 2.58
N VAL A 86 5.26 9.65 2.46
CA VAL A 86 5.95 8.63 1.66
C VAL A 86 5.25 8.54 0.29
N PRO A 87 5.88 9.03 -0.81
CA PRO A 87 5.27 8.97 -2.12
C PRO A 87 5.19 7.54 -2.63
N LEU A 88 4.17 7.25 -3.41
CA LEU A 88 4.09 6.06 -4.24
C LEU A 88 4.92 6.23 -5.50
N PHE A 89 5.37 5.11 -6.05
CA PHE A 89 6.11 5.10 -7.30
C PHE A 89 5.36 4.32 -8.38
N ARG A 90 5.60 4.70 -9.63
CA ARG A 90 5.21 3.90 -10.79
C ARG A 90 6.36 3.86 -11.79
N VAL A 91 6.43 2.76 -12.53
CA VAL A 91 7.40 2.60 -13.62
C VAL A 91 6.65 2.57 -14.94
N LYS A 92 7.16 3.32 -15.92
CA LYS A 92 6.66 3.33 -17.28
C LYS A 92 7.78 3.06 -18.25
N VAL A 93 7.56 2.14 -19.17
CA VAL A 93 8.42 1.95 -20.34
C VAL A 93 7.72 2.55 -21.54
N VAL A 94 8.37 3.50 -22.19
CA VAL A 94 7.76 4.34 -23.21
C VAL A 94 8.55 4.24 -24.51
N ASP A 95 7.85 3.94 -25.61
CA ASP A 95 8.38 4.06 -26.94
C ASP A 95 8.36 5.53 -27.38
N ARG A 96 9.54 6.08 -27.67
CA ARG A 96 9.72 7.46 -28.13
C ARG A 96 9.80 7.59 -29.66
N THR A 97 9.67 6.50 -30.39
CA THR A 97 9.80 6.53 -31.86
C THR A 97 8.61 7.21 -32.54
N SER A 98 7.46 7.30 -31.85
CA SER A 98 6.28 8.02 -32.30
C SER A 98 6.14 9.39 -31.64
N ALA A 99 5.53 10.36 -32.35
CA ALA A 99 5.37 11.74 -31.89
C ALA A 99 4.70 11.92 -30.52
N HIS A 100 3.91 10.94 -30.06
CA HIS A 100 3.13 11.03 -28.82
C HIS A 100 3.58 10.10 -27.70
N GLY A 101 4.64 9.32 -27.90
CA GLY A 101 5.16 8.38 -26.91
C GLY A 101 4.13 7.33 -26.49
N ARG A 102 4.34 6.07 -26.85
CA ARG A 102 3.45 4.95 -26.50
C ARG A 102 3.96 4.25 -25.25
N ILE A 103 3.11 4.08 -24.22
CA ILE A 103 3.46 3.25 -23.06
C ILE A 103 3.39 1.78 -23.47
N LEU A 104 4.54 1.11 -23.44
CA LEU A 104 4.69 -0.31 -23.78
C LEU A 104 4.46 -1.22 -22.59
N ALA A 105 4.96 -0.81 -21.43
CA ALA A 105 4.79 -1.54 -20.18
C ALA A 105 4.68 -0.57 -19.01
N ALA A 106 3.97 -0.98 -17.97
CA ALA A 106 3.85 -0.18 -16.75
C ALA A 106 3.61 -1.06 -15.53
N VAL A 107 3.95 -0.50 -14.37
CA VAL A 107 3.50 -0.93 -13.05
C VAL A 107 3.23 0.31 -12.22
N ASP A 108 2.21 0.27 -11.41
CA ASP A 108 1.77 1.39 -10.57
C ASP A 108 1.73 1.00 -9.10
N LYS A 109 1.58 2.02 -8.22
CA LYS A 109 1.42 1.84 -6.77
C LYS A 109 2.58 1.08 -6.12
N ILE A 110 3.81 1.28 -6.60
CA ILE A 110 5.01 0.74 -5.97
C ILE A 110 5.30 1.56 -4.72
N ARG A 111 5.48 0.87 -3.60
CA ARG A 111 5.93 1.48 -2.37
C ARG A 111 7.42 1.34 -2.18
N PRO A 112 8.06 2.37 -1.63
CA PRO A 112 9.42 2.22 -1.15
C PRO A 112 9.48 1.23 0.02
N GLU A 113 10.53 0.41 0.04
CA GLU A 113 10.91 -0.33 1.23
C GLU A 113 11.42 0.70 2.25
N SER A 114 10.78 0.82 3.41
CA SER A 114 11.27 1.71 4.46
C SER A 114 12.53 1.14 5.10
N VAL A 115 13.42 2.03 5.57
CA VAL A 115 14.70 1.70 6.23
C VAL A 115 14.52 0.84 7.49
N ASP A 116 13.31 0.78 8.05
CA ASP A 116 12.94 -0.13 9.14
C ASP A 116 12.65 -1.52 8.58
N ARG A 117 13.74 -2.22 8.31
CA ARG A 117 13.75 -3.58 7.74
C ARG A 117 12.97 -4.57 8.61
N LYS A 118 11.77 -4.91 8.17
CA LYS A 118 11.23 -6.26 8.40
C LYS A 118 11.61 -7.15 7.21
N PRO A 119 11.92 -8.45 7.45
CA PRO A 119 12.42 -9.35 6.40
C PRO A 119 11.42 -9.46 5.24
N MET A 120 11.97 -9.67 4.03
CA MET A 120 11.22 -9.98 2.80
C MET A 120 10.10 -10.97 3.10
N GLY A 121 8.85 -10.53 2.94
CA GLY A 121 7.66 -11.39 3.10
C GLY A 121 6.46 -10.73 3.78
N SER A 122 6.60 -9.61 4.49
CA SER A 122 5.48 -8.92 5.11
C SER A 122 5.33 -7.49 4.60
N GLN A 123 4.66 -7.32 3.47
CA GLN A 123 4.21 -6.01 3.03
C GLN A 123 3.13 -5.55 4.02
N SER A 124 3.33 -4.38 4.65
CA SER A 124 2.29 -3.82 5.53
C SER A 124 1.04 -3.50 4.72
N LEU A 125 -0.10 -4.04 5.11
CA LEU A 125 -1.38 -3.79 4.45
C LEU A 125 -2.00 -2.45 4.87
N LEU A 126 -1.61 -1.92 6.04
CA LEU A 126 -2.08 -0.66 6.58
C LEU A 126 -0.90 0.30 6.72
N TYR A 127 -1.08 1.52 6.26
CA TYR A 127 -0.06 2.55 6.33
C TYR A 127 -0.40 3.59 7.38
N VAL A 128 0.64 4.18 7.97
CA VAL A 128 0.49 5.18 9.00
C VAL A 128 1.03 6.52 8.49
N GLU A 129 0.21 7.57 8.60
CA GLU A 129 0.59 8.96 8.34
C GLU A 129 0.24 9.82 9.55
N TYR A 130 0.96 10.93 9.75
CA TYR A 130 0.70 11.88 10.81
C TYR A 130 0.09 13.15 10.24
N GLY A 131 -1.05 13.58 10.81
CA GLY A 131 -1.78 14.76 10.36
C GLY A 131 -2.33 15.58 11.51
N ASP A 132 -2.81 16.78 11.20
CA ASP A 132 -3.65 17.53 12.12
C ASP A 132 -5.10 17.07 11.95
N LEU A 133 -5.63 16.39 12.96
CA LEU A 133 -6.97 15.81 12.95
C LEU A 133 -7.94 16.54 13.91
N GLY A 134 -7.56 17.74 14.38
CA GLY A 134 -8.33 18.46 15.40
C GLY A 134 -8.40 17.64 16.70
N GLN A 135 -9.62 17.32 17.15
CA GLN A 135 -9.84 16.53 18.38
C GLN A 135 -9.86 15.00 18.16
N ARG A 136 -9.77 14.53 16.93
CA ARG A 136 -9.71 13.08 16.64
C ARG A 136 -8.31 12.54 16.90
N ILE A 137 -8.21 11.37 17.51
CA ILE A 137 -6.93 10.70 17.76
C ILE A 137 -6.42 10.00 16.49
N TRP A 138 -7.32 9.39 15.77
CA TRP A 138 -7.04 8.69 14.52
C TRP A 138 -8.17 8.84 13.51
N GLU A 139 -7.86 8.54 12.27
CA GLU A 139 -8.80 8.50 11.14
C GLU A 139 -8.31 7.48 10.12
N LEU A 140 -9.22 6.73 9.52
CA LEU A 140 -8.91 5.81 8.42
C LEU A 140 -9.27 6.48 7.08
N ASP A 141 -8.27 6.70 6.24
CA ASP A 141 -8.44 7.23 4.87
C ASP A 141 -8.44 6.05 3.88
N LEU A 142 -9.58 5.81 3.23
CA LEU A 142 -9.79 4.77 2.22
C LEU A 142 -9.97 5.33 0.81
N ASP A 143 -9.95 6.65 0.65
CA ASP A 143 -10.20 7.30 -0.65
C ASP A 143 -8.94 7.43 -1.50
N GLY A 144 -7.78 7.12 -0.91
CA GLY A 144 -6.49 7.12 -1.61
C GLY A 144 -6.22 5.83 -2.38
N ASP A 145 -5.01 5.77 -2.95
CA ASP A 145 -4.51 4.59 -3.66
C ASP A 145 -4.26 3.39 -2.74
N TRP A 146 -4.30 3.59 -1.43
CA TRP A 146 -4.06 2.60 -0.38
C TRP A 146 -4.70 3.02 0.94
N PRO A 147 -5.14 2.07 1.81
CA PRO A 147 -5.64 2.41 3.15
C PRO A 147 -4.56 3.06 4.01
N VAL A 148 -4.88 4.18 4.61
CA VAL A 148 -3.97 4.94 5.46
C VAL A 148 -4.61 5.19 6.82
N LEU A 149 -3.96 4.72 7.89
CA LEU A 149 -4.29 5.13 9.25
C LEU A 149 -3.61 6.47 9.52
N ARG A 150 -4.39 7.53 9.60
CA ARG A 150 -3.91 8.83 10.02
C ARG A 150 -3.94 8.95 11.53
N LEU A 151 -2.80 9.30 12.11
CA LEU A 151 -2.66 9.55 13.54
C LEU A 151 -2.50 11.05 13.79
N ASN A 152 -3.12 11.55 14.85
CA ASN A 152 -3.02 12.96 15.19
C ASN A 152 -1.62 13.29 15.70
N ARG A 153 -0.90 14.17 14.98
CA ARG A 153 0.44 14.61 15.35
C ARG A 153 0.52 15.35 16.70
N HIS A 154 -0.61 15.87 17.18
CA HIS A 154 -0.69 16.58 18.47
C HIS A 154 -0.95 15.64 19.66
N ALA A 155 -1.27 14.36 19.42
CA ALA A 155 -1.39 13.39 20.48
C ALA A 155 0.01 12.88 20.87
N ALA A 156 0.36 13.03 22.17
CA ALA A 156 1.65 12.63 22.69
C ALA A 156 1.88 11.13 22.47
N ASP A 157 3.07 10.77 22.01
CA ASP A 157 3.56 9.39 21.82
C ASP A 157 2.65 8.50 20.96
N ILE A 158 1.77 9.09 20.14
CA ILE A 158 0.74 8.34 19.39
C ILE A 158 1.34 7.26 18.48
N GLY A 159 2.52 7.47 17.93
CA GLY A 159 3.21 6.48 17.10
C GLY A 159 3.63 5.24 17.90
N LEU A 160 4.14 5.42 19.12
CA LEU A 160 4.48 4.34 20.03
C LEU A 160 3.23 3.63 20.54
N ILE A 161 2.19 4.41 20.89
CA ILE A 161 0.88 3.87 21.29
C ILE A 161 0.28 3.02 20.18
N ALA A 162 0.21 3.52 18.97
CA ALA A 162 -0.36 2.79 17.84
C ALA A 162 0.44 1.52 17.47
N SER A 163 1.76 1.51 17.69
CA SER A 163 2.60 0.36 17.34
C SER A 163 2.74 -0.69 18.43
N GLY A 164 2.53 -0.33 19.70
CA GLY A 164 2.89 -1.21 20.83
C GLY A 164 1.93 -1.25 22.02
N ASP A 165 0.91 -0.37 22.09
CA ASP A 165 -0.04 -0.39 23.21
C ASP A 165 -1.17 -1.40 22.96
N ASP A 166 -1.28 -2.40 23.82
CA ASP A 166 -2.30 -3.45 23.73
C ASP A 166 -3.75 -2.92 23.83
N ARG A 167 -3.95 -1.74 24.44
CA ARG A 167 -5.27 -1.09 24.51
C ARG A 167 -5.64 -0.47 23.16
N PHE A 168 -4.69 0.19 22.50
CA PHE A 168 -4.89 0.71 21.17
C PHE A 168 -5.14 -0.43 20.17
N MET A 169 -4.35 -1.50 20.27
CA MET A 169 -4.54 -2.72 19.47
C MET A 169 -5.95 -3.26 19.64
N ALA A 170 -6.43 -3.38 20.87
CA ALA A 170 -7.74 -3.98 21.15
C ALA A 170 -8.93 -3.11 20.71
N LEU A 171 -8.81 -1.79 20.82
CA LEU A 171 -9.94 -0.88 20.59
C LEU A 171 -9.99 -0.32 19.16
N VAL A 172 -8.86 -0.30 18.46
CA VAL A 172 -8.77 0.39 17.17
C VAL A 172 -8.61 -0.57 15.98
N TYR A 173 -7.73 -1.56 16.08
CA TYR A 173 -7.45 -2.42 14.91
C TYR A 173 -8.60 -3.31 14.45
N PRO A 174 -9.45 -3.89 15.33
CA PRO A 174 -10.63 -4.62 14.90
C PRO A 174 -11.61 -3.74 14.11
N GLU A 175 -11.76 -2.47 14.53
CA GLU A 175 -12.62 -1.52 13.83
C GLU A 175 -12.02 -1.07 12.49
N ILE A 176 -10.71 -0.88 12.41
CA ILE A 176 -10.01 -0.62 11.14
C ILE A 176 -10.26 -1.76 10.15
N LEU A 177 -10.09 -3.01 10.58
CA LEU A 177 -10.35 -4.18 9.74
C LEU A 177 -11.79 -4.20 9.24
N ARG A 178 -12.76 -3.95 10.14
CA ARG A 178 -14.19 -3.87 9.80
C ARG A 178 -14.45 -2.83 8.72
N GLN A 179 -13.96 -1.60 8.91
CA GLN A 179 -14.17 -0.50 7.95
C GLN A 179 -13.56 -0.81 6.58
N ILE A 180 -12.37 -1.39 6.55
CA ILE A 180 -11.71 -1.78 5.30
C ILE A 180 -12.51 -2.85 4.58
N LEU A 181 -12.90 -3.93 5.26
CA LEU A 181 -13.66 -5.01 4.64
C LEU A 181 -15.05 -4.56 4.21
N PHE A 182 -15.70 -3.70 5.00
CA PHE A 182 -16.99 -3.10 4.63
C PHE A 182 -16.87 -2.28 3.35
N ARG A 183 -15.87 -1.39 3.27
CA ARG A 183 -15.61 -0.61 2.05
C ARG A 183 -15.39 -1.52 0.85
N VAL A 184 -14.57 -2.57 1.00
CA VAL A 184 -14.20 -3.47 -0.10
C VAL A 184 -15.40 -4.29 -0.59
N ILE A 185 -16.13 -4.94 0.33
CA ILE A 185 -17.15 -5.93 -0.04
C ILE A 185 -18.52 -5.30 -0.23
N VAL A 186 -18.90 -4.36 0.64
CA VAL A 186 -20.26 -3.79 0.63
C VAL A 186 -20.33 -2.56 -0.27
N THR A 187 -19.38 -1.63 -0.12
CA THR A 187 -19.43 -0.36 -0.87
C THR A 187 -18.90 -0.51 -2.29
N ASP A 188 -17.73 -1.15 -2.46
CA ASP A 188 -17.07 -1.27 -3.75
C ASP A 188 -17.44 -2.59 -4.48
N GLU A 189 -18.20 -3.48 -3.84
CA GLU A 189 -18.64 -4.80 -4.35
C GLU A 189 -17.48 -5.64 -4.89
N HIS A 190 -16.28 -5.46 -4.34
CA HIS A 190 -15.09 -6.17 -4.76
C HIS A 190 -14.99 -7.51 -4.01
N THR A 191 -14.96 -8.64 -4.74
CA THR A 191 -14.99 -9.99 -4.16
C THR A 191 -13.87 -10.90 -4.64
N ASP A 192 -12.91 -10.38 -5.43
CA ASP A 192 -11.80 -11.16 -5.99
C ASP A 192 -10.54 -11.05 -5.10
N PRO A 193 -10.15 -12.09 -4.34
CA PRO A 193 -8.96 -12.08 -3.50
C PRO A 193 -7.67 -12.38 -4.27
N ASP A 194 -7.74 -12.82 -5.54
CA ASP A 194 -6.59 -13.36 -6.28
C ASP A 194 -5.81 -12.30 -7.07
N CYS A 195 -6.29 -11.05 -7.07
CA CYS A 195 -5.58 -9.95 -7.70
C CYS A 195 -4.50 -9.39 -6.76
N ASP A 196 -3.26 -9.86 -6.86
CA ASP A 196 -2.14 -9.43 -5.99
C ASP A 196 -1.69 -7.96 -6.20
N ASP A 197 -2.36 -7.20 -7.08
CA ASP A 197 -1.92 -5.88 -7.50
C ASP A 197 -2.71 -4.72 -6.89
N ASP A 198 -3.79 -5.00 -6.19
CA ASP A 198 -4.59 -3.97 -5.53
C ASP A 198 -4.79 -4.28 -4.04
N TRP A 199 -4.95 -3.22 -3.26
CA TRP A 199 -5.11 -3.36 -1.82
C TRP A 199 -6.44 -4.05 -1.41
N PRO A 200 -7.57 -3.90 -2.12
CA PRO A 200 -8.78 -4.63 -1.77
C PRO A 200 -8.59 -6.13 -1.77
N SER A 201 -7.99 -6.67 -2.85
CA SER A 201 -7.73 -8.11 -2.96
C SER A 201 -6.75 -8.62 -1.90
N LEU A 202 -5.73 -7.84 -1.55
CA LEU A 202 -4.79 -8.21 -0.48
C LEU A 202 -5.48 -8.29 0.89
N TRP A 203 -6.40 -7.37 1.19
CA TRP A 203 -7.18 -7.41 2.43
C TRP A 203 -8.17 -8.56 2.44
N LEU A 204 -8.83 -8.86 1.33
CA LEU A 204 -9.69 -10.04 1.19
C LEU A 204 -8.90 -11.32 1.40
N LYS A 205 -7.74 -11.44 0.76
CA LYS A 205 -6.84 -12.60 0.92
C LYS A 205 -6.42 -12.78 2.39
N HIS A 206 -6.06 -11.69 3.06
CA HIS A 206 -5.74 -11.71 4.49
C HIS A 206 -6.93 -12.20 5.33
N ALA A 207 -8.13 -11.67 5.09
CA ALA A 207 -9.33 -12.09 5.80
C ALA A 207 -9.71 -13.56 5.52
N CYS A 208 -9.55 -14.05 4.29
CA CYS A 208 -9.71 -15.46 3.96
C CYS A 208 -8.72 -16.36 4.72
N ILE A 209 -7.47 -15.92 4.87
CA ILE A 209 -6.47 -16.67 5.66
C ILE A 209 -6.86 -16.70 7.14
N LEU A 210 -7.35 -15.59 7.71
CA LEU A 210 -7.77 -15.52 9.10
C LEU A 210 -8.97 -16.41 9.41
N THR A 211 -9.96 -16.40 8.52
CA THR A 211 -11.23 -17.12 8.74
C THR A 211 -11.21 -18.56 8.26
N GLY A 212 -10.34 -18.88 7.30
CA GLY A 212 -10.40 -20.13 6.54
C GLY A 212 -11.61 -20.21 5.58
N LEU A 213 -12.35 -19.11 5.39
CA LEU A 213 -13.56 -19.05 4.56
C LEU A 213 -13.31 -18.24 3.28
N PRO A 214 -13.91 -18.65 2.14
CA PRO A 214 -13.85 -17.84 0.92
C PRO A 214 -14.68 -16.56 1.07
N VAL A 215 -14.36 -15.55 0.24
CA VAL A 215 -15.17 -14.32 0.15
C VAL A 215 -16.56 -14.67 -0.39
N PRO A 216 -17.66 -14.15 0.18
CA PRO A 216 -19.00 -14.37 -0.33
C PRO A 216 -19.12 -13.78 -1.74
N SER A 217 -19.28 -14.65 -2.74
CA SER A 217 -19.34 -14.27 -4.16
C SER A 217 -20.76 -13.91 -4.62
N SER A 218 -21.76 -14.38 -3.91
CA SER A 218 -23.18 -14.08 -4.11
C SER A 218 -23.84 -14.16 -2.75
N GLY A 219 -24.43 -13.10 -2.33
CA GLY A 219 -25.13 -12.99 -1.03
C GLY A 219 -25.73 -11.61 -0.91
N ASP A 220 -26.72 -11.50 -0.05
CA ASP A 220 -27.24 -10.20 0.32
C ASP A 220 -26.25 -9.44 1.21
N GLU A 221 -26.63 -8.26 1.62
CA GLU A 221 -25.80 -7.42 2.49
C GLU A 221 -25.62 -8.07 3.88
N GLU A 222 -26.57 -8.87 4.33
CA GLU A 222 -26.52 -9.58 5.62
C GLU A 222 -25.43 -10.65 5.61
N ASP A 223 -25.35 -11.48 4.55
CA ASP A 223 -24.30 -12.49 4.37
C ASP A 223 -22.89 -11.85 4.35
N ARG A 224 -22.77 -10.70 3.67
CA ARG A 224 -21.50 -9.94 3.59
C ARG A 224 -21.09 -9.40 4.96
N ASN A 225 -22.03 -8.83 5.70
CA ASN A 225 -21.79 -8.33 7.06
C ASN A 225 -21.43 -9.47 8.03
N GLU A 226 -22.11 -10.62 7.96
CA GLU A 226 -21.78 -11.79 8.76
C GLU A 226 -20.36 -12.28 8.50
N TRP A 227 -19.93 -12.30 7.22
CA TRP A 227 -18.57 -12.70 6.86
C TRP A 227 -17.52 -11.71 7.41
N ILE A 228 -17.81 -10.40 7.36
CA ILE A 228 -16.95 -9.35 7.94
C ILE A 228 -16.79 -9.56 9.44
N GLU A 229 -17.90 -9.83 10.16
CA GLU A 229 -17.86 -10.10 11.60
C GLU A 229 -17.02 -11.34 11.92
N LYS A 230 -17.14 -12.41 11.12
CA LYS A 230 -16.29 -13.61 11.26
C LYS A 230 -14.81 -13.27 11.08
N ALA A 231 -14.47 -12.40 10.12
CA ALA A 231 -13.10 -11.97 9.90
C ALA A 231 -12.56 -11.13 11.07
N VAL A 232 -13.36 -10.21 11.60
CA VAL A 232 -13.00 -9.41 12.78
C VAL A 232 -12.82 -10.29 14.02
N ASN A 233 -13.71 -11.25 14.24
CA ASN A 233 -13.62 -12.20 15.36
C ASN A 233 -12.35 -13.07 15.24
N ALA A 234 -12.08 -13.62 14.06
CA ALA A 234 -10.87 -14.41 13.81
C ALA A 234 -9.58 -13.58 14.01
N PHE A 235 -9.58 -12.30 13.63
CA PHE A 235 -8.50 -11.37 13.94
C PHE A 235 -8.32 -11.20 15.45
N CYS A 236 -9.39 -10.98 16.20
CA CYS A 236 -9.36 -10.83 17.66
C CYS A 236 -8.83 -12.08 18.35
N GLU A 237 -9.26 -13.26 17.91
CA GLU A 237 -8.82 -14.56 18.45
C GLU A 237 -7.34 -14.81 18.15
N SER A 238 -6.92 -14.64 16.89
CA SER A 238 -5.52 -14.89 16.47
C SER A 238 -4.51 -13.96 17.16
N ASN A 239 -4.95 -12.77 17.56
CA ASN A 239 -4.13 -11.80 18.29
C ASN A 239 -4.34 -11.81 19.81
N MET A 240 -5.17 -12.72 20.35
CA MET A 240 -5.49 -12.81 21.78
C MET A 240 -5.90 -11.47 22.38
N ILE A 241 -6.73 -10.73 21.66
CA ILE A 241 -7.05 -9.32 21.96
C ILE A 241 -7.59 -9.14 23.39
N MET A 242 -8.50 -10.01 23.84
CA MET A 242 -9.10 -9.93 25.18
C MET A 242 -8.05 -10.15 26.29
N GLU A 243 -7.14 -11.09 26.10
CA GLU A 243 -6.11 -11.39 27.09
C GLU A 243 -5.10 -10.23 27.18
N ARG A 244 -4.68 -9.70 26.04
CA ARG A 244 -3.76 -8.54 25.97
C ARG A 244 -4.37 -7.30 26.61
N PHE A 245 -5.63 -7.03 26.30
CA PHE A 245 -6.38 -5.92 26.90
C PHE A 245 -6.46 -6.03 28.42
N ASN A 246 -6.86 -7.19 28.95
CA ASN A 246 -6.96 -7.42 30.39
C ASN A 246 -5.59 -7.27 31.08
N LYS A 247 -4.52 -7.79 30.47
CA LYS A 247 -3.15 -7.68 31.01
C LYS A 247 -2.69 -6.23 31.08
N ALA A 248 -2.99 -5.41 30.08
CA ALA A 248 -2.62 -4.00 30.04
C ALA A 248 -3.26 -3.17 31.16
N PHE A 249 -4.39 -3.61 31.72
CA PHE A 249 -5.02 -2.95 32.89
C PHE A 249 -4.60 -3.54 34.24
N GLN A 250 -4.15 -4.78 34.29
CA GLN A 250 -3.67 -5.39 35.54
C GLN A 250 -2.30 -4.84 35.97
N GLY A 251 -1.44 -4.42 35.01
CA GLY A 251 -0.15 -3.81 35.29
C GLY A 251 -0.19 -2.32 35.70
N ALA A 252 -1.39 -1.71 35.68
CA ALA A 252 -1.60 -0.30 36.05
C ALA A 252 -2.18 -0.12 37.47
N ARG A 253 -2.28 -1.17 38.25
CA ARG A 253 -2.57 -1.17 39.70
C ARG A 253 -1.29 -1.49 40.46
#